data_23acf2a2b11f4b1b0393a033b0992758
#
_entry.id   23acf2a2b11f4b1b0393a033b0992758
#
_cell.length_a   1.000
_cell.length_b   1.000
_cell.length_c   1.000
_cell.angle_alpha   90.00
_cell.angle_beta   90.00
_cell.angle_gamma   90.00
#
_symmetry.space_group_name_H-M   'P 1'
#
loop_
_entity.id
_entity.type
_entity.pdbx_description
1 polymer ?
#
loop_
_entity_poly.entity_id
_entity_poly.type
_entity_poly.pdbx_seq_one_letter_code
_entity_poly.pdbx_strand_id
1 'polypeptide(L)'
;MPTAIATRSRLLVAARQAFADLGYARARVEDVVARAGVGHGTFYAYFKNKRAALAALVSDNATTLVDLAAQPWRPGDVRASLVEVLGGLSDLYDRDADLIALWTEASIQDRELGRVLDEVRRQFVARIARNIEHAAGQGLTRPVDPLTAATALAAMAEQTMFLRAVRGEPLDRDVTVETLADLWLHALYR
;
A
#
# COMPACT_ATOMS: atom_id res chain seq x y z
N MET A 1 1.63 15.10 30.42
CA MET A 1 0.50 14.71 29.56
C MET A 1 1.04 14.24 28.23
N PRO A 2 0.54 13.16 27.64
CA PRO A 2 0.96 12.75 26.29
C PRO A 2 0.61 13.88 25.31
N THR A 3 1.51 14.15 24.37
CA THR A 3 1.24 15.14 23.32
C THR A 3 0.08 14.69 22.43
N ALA A 4 -0.61 15.62 21.74
CA ALA A 4 -1.71 15.29 20.83
C ALA A 4 -1.29 14.23 19.78
N ILE A 5 -0.05 14.30 19.28
CA ILE A 5 0.54 13.33 18.35
C ILE A 5 0.62 11.93 18.99
N ALA A 6 1.13 11.83 20.23
CA ALA A 6 1.23 10.57 20.94
C ALA A 6 -0.13 9.92 21.18
N THR A 7 -1.17 10.71 21.48
CA THR A 7 -2.54 10.21 21.68
C THR A 7 -3.15 9.71 20.37
N ARG A 8 -2.96 10.43 19.26
CA ARG A 8 -3.42 9.98 17.93
C ARG A 8 -2.76 8.66 17.53
N SER A 9 -1.45 8.54 17.71
CA SER A 9 -0.71 7.30 17.40
C SER A 9 -1.19 6.12 18.26
N ARG A 10 -1.42 6.33 19.56
CA ARG A 10 -1.99 5.29 20.45
C ARG A 10 -3.36 4.82 19.97
N LEU A 11 -4.23 5.74 19.56
CA LEU A 11 -5.55 5.40 19.01
C LEU A 11 -5.44 4.59 17.72
N LEU A 12 -4.50 4.92 16.83
CA LEU A 12 -4.28 4.17 15.59
C LEU A 12 -3.75 2.76 15.86
N VAL A 13 -2.77 2.61 16.77
CA VAL A 13 -2.27 1.28 17.18
C VAL A 13 -3.40 0.44 17.77
N ALA A 14 -4.21 1.01 18.68
CA ALA A 14 -5.35 0.32 19.28
C ALA A 14 -6.43 -0.03 18.25
N ALA A 15 -6.68 0.85 17.27
CA ALA A 15 -7.62 0.58 16.18
C ALA A 15 -7.14 -0.58 15.30
N ARG A 16 -5.84 -0.61 14.90
CA ARG A 16 -5.25 -1.72 14.15
C ARG A 16 -5.44 -3.04 14.88
N GLN A 17 -5.11 -3.09 16.18
CA GLN A 17 -5.29 -4.28 17.00
C GLN A 17 -6.75 -4.72 17.11
N ALA A 18 -7.67 -3.77 17.39
CA ALA A 18 -9.09 -4.07 17.51
C ALA A 18 -9.67 -4.62 16.20
N PHE A 19 -9.27 -4.04 15.07
CA PHE A 19 -9.72 -4.47 13.75
C PHE A 19 -9.12 -5.83 13.34
N ALA A 20 -7.86 -6.09 13.68
CA ALA A 20 -7.23 -7.38 13.42
C ALA A 20 -7.88 -8.52 14.22
N ASP A 21 -8.14 -8.30 15.53
CA ASP A 21 -8.68 -9.32 16.42
C ASP A 21 -10.17 -9.63 16.18
N LEU A 22 -10.96 -8.58 15.90
CA LEU A 22 -12.42 -8.68 15.85
C LEU A 22 -12.98 -8.69 14.41
N GLY A 23 -12.16 -8.33 13.43
CA GLY A 23 -12.59 -7.96 12.07
C GLY A 23 -13.21 -6.57 12.02
N TYR A 24 -13.04 -5.87 10.88
CA TYR A 24 -13.56 -4.49 10.73
C TYR A 24 -15.06 -4.38 10.98
N ALA A 25 -15.86 -5.32 10.50
CA ALA A 25 -17.32 -5.26 10.62
C ALA A 25 -17.78 -5.26 12.09
N ARG A 26 -17.21 -6.12 12.91
CA ARG A 26 -17.62 -6.32 14.31
C ARG A 26 -16.99 -5.34 15.29
N ALA A 27 -15.78 -4.87 15.02
CA ALA A 27 -15.07 -3.93 15.88
C ALA A 27 -15.84 -2.62 16.05
N ARG A 28 -15.86 -2.10 17.28
CA ARG A 28 -16.54 -0.87 17.68
C ARG A 28 -15.55 0.14 18.22
N VAL A 29 -15.97 1.41 18.33
CA VAL A 29 -15.15 2.47 18.93
C VAL A 29 -14.81 2.14 20.39
N GLU A 30 -15.75 1.48 21.10
CA GLU A 30 -15.57 1.00 22.48
C GLU A 30 -14.33 0.09 22.61
N ASP A 31 -14.13 -0.80 21.65
CA ASP A 31 -12.97 -1.73 21.62
C ASP A 31 -11.66 -0.98 21.43
N VAL A 32 -11.67 0.05 20.61
CA VAL A 32 -10.50 0.90 20.35
C VAL A 32 -10.13 1.72 21.58
N VAL A 33 -11.10 2.41 22.20
CA VAL A 33 -10.82 3.28 23.36
C VAL A 33 -10.40 2.48 24.58
N ALA A 34 -10.97 1.29 24.79
CA ALA A 34 -10.55 0.38 25.85
C ALA A 34 -9.08 -0.05 25.69
N ARG A 35 -8.67 -0.42 24.48
CA ARG A 35 -7.27 -0.78 24.19
C ARG A 35 -6.32 0.41 24.30
N ALA A 36 -6.76 1.58 23.84
CA ALA A 36 -5.96 2.80 23.91
C ALA A 36 -5.86 3.38 25.33
N GLY A 37 -6.69 2.94 26.27
CA GLY A 37 -6.73 3.50 27.63
C GLY A 37 -7.16 4.97 27.65
N VAL A 38 -8.17 5.34 26.82
CA VAL A 38 -8.70 6.71 26.71
C VAL A 38 -10.23 6.71 26.76
N GLY A 39 -10.82 7.86 27.00
CA GLY A 39 -12.29 8.01 26.96
C GLY A 39 -12.83 8.18 25.52
N HIS A 40 -14.12 7.90 25.33
CA HIS A 40 -14.82 8.07 24.05
C HIS A 40 -14.66 9.47 23.45
N GLY A 41 -14.77 10.53 24.28
CA GLY A 41 -14.56 11.90 23.84
C GLY A 41 -13.19 12.14 23.22
N THR A 42 -12.16 11.44 23.72
CA THR A 42 -10.80 11.51 23.15
C THR A 42 -10.75 10.91 21.75
N PHE A 43 -11.41 9.77 21.52
CA PHE A 43 -11.48 9.18 20.18
C PHE A 43 -12.13 10.15 19.18
N TYR A 44 -13.30 10.69 19.53
CA TYR A 44 -14.06 11.57 18.64
C TYR A 44 -13.39 12.94 18.41
N ALA A 45 -12.45 13.33 19.26
CA ALA A 45 -11.60 14.51 19.01
C ALA A 45 -10.61 14.29 17.83
N TYR A 46 -10.26 13.03 17.50
CA TYR A 46 -9.31 12.69 16.41
C TYR A 46 -10.00 12.05 15.20
N PHE A 47 -11.02 11.23 15.42
CA PHE A 47 -11.65 10.44 14.36
C PHE A 47 -13.18 10.50 14.47
N LYS A 48 -13.84 10.91 13.39
CA LYS A 48 -15.30 11.00 13.33
C LYS A 48 -16.00 9.65 13.59
N ASN A 49 -15.38 8.55 13.21
CA ASN A 49 -15.88 7.18 13.36
C ASN A 49 -14.75 6.18 13.13
N LYS A 50 -15.03 4.85 13.26
CA LYS A 50 -14.06 3.78 13.05
C LYS A 50 -13.51 3.75 11.60
N ARG A 51 -14.33 4.17 10.62
CA ARG A 51 -13.89 4.30 9.21
C ARG A 51 -12.79 5.32 9.07
N ALA A 52 -12.93 6.50 9.69
CA ALA A 52 -11.90 7.55 9.67
C ALA A 52 -10.59 7.07 10.33
N ALA A 53 -10.67 6.25 11.37
CA ALA A 53 -9.49 5.66 11.98
C ALA A 53 -8.81 4.64 11.04
N LEU A 54 -9.58 3.77 10.36
CA LEU A 54 -9.03 2.85 9.38
C LEU A 54 -8.42 3.59 8.16
N ALA A 55 -9.12 4.59 7.64
CA ALA A 55 -8.60 5.41 6.55
C ALA A 55 -7.28 6.10 6.92
N ALA A 56 -7.12 6.55 8.17
CA ALA A 56 -5.88 7.14 8.65
C ALA A 56 -4.74 6.11 8.75
N LEU A 57 -5.02 4.87 9.17
CA LEU A 57 -4.04 3.78 9.17
C LEU A 57 -3.50 3.48 7.77
N VAL A 58 -4.37 3.51 6.78
CA VAL A 58 -4.00 3.24 5.39
C VAL A 58 -3.28 4.43 4.75
N SER A 59 -3.64 5.65 5.12
CA SER A 59 -3.01 6.85 4.58
C SER A 59 -1.50 6.89 4.83
N ASP A 60 -1.05 6.39 5.98
CA ASP A 60 0.38 6.31 6.31
C ASP A 60 1.10 5.30 5.38
N ASN A 61 0.48 4.15 5.08
CA ASN A 61 1.01 3.16 4.13
C ASN A 61 0.92 3.64 2.67
N ALA A 62 -0.16 4.35 2.34
CA ALA A 62 -0.35 4.92 1.01
C ALA A 62 0.77 5.89 0.62
N THR A 63 1.22 6.72 1.56
CA THR A 63 2.34 7.64 1.33
C THR A 63 3.60 6.86 0.97
N THR A 64 3.94 5.84 1.74
CA THR A 64 5.12 4.98 1.47
C THR A 64 5.03 4.32 0.08
N LEU A 65 3.86 3.78 -0.27
CA LEU A 65 3.64 3.14 -1.57
C LEU A 65 3.83 4.11 -2.75
N VAL A 66 3.24 5.31 -2.64
CA VAL A 66 3.32 6.35 -3.68
C VAL A 66 4.75 6.88 -3.80
N ASP A 67 5.47 7.03 -2.69
CA ASP A 67 6.86 7.51 -2.68
C ASP A 67 7.82 6.47 -3.29
N LEU A 68 7.62 5.18 -3.03
CA LEU A 68 8.35 4.11 -3.69
C LEU A 68 8.18 4.16 -5.21
N ALA A 69 6.95 4.31 -5.69
CA ALA A 69 6.66 4.40 -7.12
C ALA A 69 7.16 5.70 -7.77
N ALA A 70 7.39 6.73 -6.97
CA ALA A 70 7.90 8.02 -7.45
C ALA A 70 9.41 8.04 -7.67
N GLN A 71 10.15 7.03 -7.20
CA GLN A 71 11.59 6.95 -7.39
C GLN A 71 11.91 6.87 -8.89
N PRO A 72 12.81 7.74 -9.40
CA PRO A 72 13.16 7.72 -10.82
C PRO A 72 13.96 6.46 -11.17
N TRP A 73 13.64 5.85 -12.30
CA TRP A 73 14.42 4.72 -12.79
C TRP A 73 15.72 5.24 -13.42
N ARG A 74 16.85 4.75 -12.95
CA ARG A 74 18.19 5.17 -13.43
C ARG A 74 18.44 4.65 -14.84
N PRO A 75 18.65 5.49 -15.85
CA PRO A 75 18.80 5.05 -17.24
C PRO A 75 19.93 4.03 -17.50
N GLY A 76 21.01 4.12 -16.70
CA GLY A 76 22.14 3.18 -16.79
C GLY A 76 21.96 1.89 -16.01
N ASP A 77 20.95 1.83 -15.12
CA ASP A 77 20.70 0.67 -14.25
C ASP A 77 19.20 0.58 -13.85
N VAL A 78 18.37 0.40 -14.86
CA VAL A 78 16.93 0.28 -14.69
C VAL A 78 16.57 -0.95 -13.86
N ARG A 79 17.26 -2.07 -14.10
CA ARG A 79 17.02 -3.31 -13.35
C ARG A 79 17.19 -3.12 -11.85
N ALA A 80 18.28 -2.52 -11.41
CA ALA A 80 18.50 -2.25 -9.99
C ALA A 80 17.45 -1.30 -9.42
N SER A 81 17.00 -0.30 -10.20
CA SER A 81 15.91 0.59 -9.78
C SER A 81 14.59 -0.16 -9.58
N LEU A 82 14.27 -1.12 -10.46
CA LEU A 82 13.08 -1.96 -10.33
C LEU A 82 13.19 -2.89 -9.12
N VAL A 83 14.35 -3.51 -8.88
CA VAL A 83 14.60 -4.35 -7.69
C VAL A 83 14.43 -3.53 -6.41
N GLU A 84 14.93 -2.30 -6.35
CA GLU A 84 14.74 -1.41 -5.20
C GLU A 84 13.25 -1.12 -4.94
N VAL A 85 12.51 -0.71 -5.96
CA VAL A 85 11.08 -0.36 -5.83
C VAL A 85 10.24 -1.59 -5.45
N LEU A 86 10.46 -2.71 -6.13
CA LEU A 86 9.74 -3.96 -5.87
C LEU A 86 10.13 -4.59 -4.53
N GLY A 87 11.40 -4.44 -4.12
CA GLY A 87 11.87 -4.83 -2.79
C GLY A 87 11.20 -4.02 -1.69
N GLY A 88 11.14 -2.70 -1.84
CA GLY A 88 10.41 -1.83 -0.93
C GLY A 88 8.90 -2.13 -0.87
N LEU A 89 8.29 -2.48 -2.00
CA LEU A 89 6.90 -2.94 -2.05
C LEU A 89 6.74 -4.26 -1.29
N SER A 90 7.65 -5.21 -1.48
CA SER A 90 7.65 -6.48 -0.75
C SER A 90 7.74 -6.26 0.76
N ASP A 91 8.66 -5.41 1.22
CA ASP A 91 8.85 -5.09 2.63
C ASP A 91 7.61 -4.41 3.24
N LEU A 92 6.92 -3.56 2.46
CA LEU A 92 5.65 -2.96 2.88
C LEU A 92 4.58 -4.03 3.08
N TYR A 93 4.43 -4.96 2.15
CA TYR A 93 3.46 -6.05 2.25
C TYR A 93 3.78 -7.00 3.41
N ASP A 94 5.05 -7.31 3.68
CA ASP A 94 5.45 -8.16 4.81
C ASP A 94 5.19 -7.48 6.15
N ARG A 95 5.51 -6.20 6.27
CA ARG A 95 5.31 -5.44 7.51
C ARG A 95 3.83 -5.24 7.84
N ASP A 96 2.99 -5.04 6.84
CA ASP A 96 1.61 -4.59 7.00
C ASP A 96 0.58 -5.58 6.44
N ALA A 97 0.93 -6.88 6.35
CA ALA A 97 0.07 -7.92 5.79
C ALA A 97 -1.33 -7.97 6.44
N ASP A 98 -1.40 -7.84 7.76
CA ASP A 98 -2.64 -7.78 8.53
C ASP A 98 -3.50 -6.56 8.16
N LEU A 99 -2.89 -5.41 8.01
CA LEU A 99 -3.58 -4.17 7.62
C LEU A 99 -4.06 -4.23 6.16
N ILE A 100 -3.25 -4.79 5.26
CA ILE A 100 -3.60 -4.97 3.86
C ILE A 100 -4.78 -5.95 3.71
N ALA A 101 -4.77 -7.05 4.44
CA ALA A 101 -5.89 -8.01 4.48
C ALA A 101 -7.17 -7.34 4.98
N LEU A 102 -7.09 -6.66 6.12
CA LEU A 102 -8.18 -5.93 6.74
C LEU A 102 -8.78 -4.88 5.80
N TRP A 103 -7.92 -4.11 5.14
CA TRP A 103 -8.34 -3.07 4.21
C TRP A 103 -9.01 -3.65 2.97
N THR A 104 -8.46 -4.72 2.41
CA THR A 104 -9.04 -5.39 1.25
C THR A 104 -10.45 -5.89 1.56
N GLU A 105 -10.65 -6.50 2.73
CA GLU A 105 -11.98 -6.94 3.19
C GLU A 105 -12.92 -5.75 3.42
N ALA A 106 -12.46 -4.72 4.13
CA ALA A 106 -13.27 -3.56 4.47
C ALA A 106 -13.70 -2.75 3.23
N SER A 107 -12.86 -2.67 2.20
CA SER A 107 -13.13 -1.94 0.96
C SER A 107 -14.27 -2.57 0.14
N ILE A 108 -14.48 -3.87 0.25
CA ILE A 108 -15.60 -4.58 -0.38
C ILE A 108 -16.93 -4.24 0.31
N GLN A 109 -16.90 -4.09 1.64
CA GLN A 109 -18.08 -3.84 2.45
C GLN A 109 -18.46 -2.37 2.57
N ASP A 110 -17.48 -1.47 2.47
CA ASP A 110 -17.63 -0.02 2.62
C ASP A 110 -17.14 0.73 1.39
N ARG A 111 -18.08 1.27 0.62
CA ARG A 111 -17.81 1.99 -0.65
C ARG A 111 -16.90 3.23 -0.47
N GLU A 112 -16.91 3.88 0.69
CA GLU A 112 -16.01 5.02 0.93
C GLU A 112 -14.57 4.56 1.13
N LEU A 113 -14.36 3.44 1.84
CA LEU A 113 -13.05 2.83 1.95
C LEU A 113 -12.54 2.33 0.59
N GLY A 114 -13.41 1.74 -0.23
CA GLY A 114 -13.08 1.35 -1.60
C GLY A 114 -12.59 2.54 -2.44
N ARG A 115 -13.27 3.71 -2.37
CA ARG A 115 -12.83 4.92 -3.08
C ARG A 115 -11.46 5.43 -2.62
N VAL A 116 -11.15 5.32 -1.33
CA VAL A 116 -9.80 5.70 -0.82
C VAL A 116 -8.75 4.77 -1.38
N LEU A 117 -8.99 3.47 -1.42
CA LEU A 117 -8.09 2.50 -2.04
C LEU A 117 -7.87 2.78 -3.53
N ASP A 118 -8.96 3.04 -4.27
CA ASP A 118 -8.90 3.39 -5.68
C ASP A 118 -8.06 4.64 -5.93
N GLU A 119 -8.17 5.65 -5.05
CA GLU A 119 -7.37 6.87 -5.15
C GLU A 119 -5.88 6.61 -4.91
N VAL A 120 -5.54 5.86 -3.88
CA VAL A 120 -4.16 5.45 -3.60
C VAL A 120 -3.58 4.69 -4.78
N ARG A 121 -4.33 3.75 -5.33
CA ARG A 121 -3.91 2.97 -6.50
C ARG A 121 -3.72 3.84 -7.74
N ARG A 122 -4.63 4.78 -8.01
CA ARG A 122 -4.47 5.73 -9.13
C ARG A 122 -3.17 6.53 -9.01
N GLN A 123 -2.85 7.03 -7.81
CA GLN A 123 -1.61 7.78 -7.57
C GLN A 123 -0.37 6.89 -7.78
N PHE A 124 -0.39 5.67 -7.27
CA PHE A 124 0.68 4.70 -7.46
C PHE A 124 0.92 4.41 -8.95
N VAL A 125 -0.12 4.04 -9.69
CA VAL A 125 -0.05 3.76 -11.13
C VAL A 125 0.42 4.98 -11.91
N ALA A 126 -0.07 6.19 -11.57
CA ALA A 126 0.34 7.43 -12.25
C ALA A 126 1.83 7.75 -12.04
N ARG A 127 2.44 7.34 -10.91
CA ARG A 127 3.88 7.48 -10.70
C ARG A 127 4.68 6.54 -11.59
N ILE A 128 4.26 5.29 -11.70
CA ILE A 128 4.88 4.30 -12.59
C ILE A 128 4.75 4.75 -14.05
N ALA A 129 3.56 5.21 -14.47
CA ALA A 129 3.33 5.69 -15.83
C ALA A 129 4.29 6.82 -16.21
N ARG A 130 4.54 7.78 -15.31
CA ARG A 130 5.51 8.86 -15.55
C ARG A 130 6.94 8.36 -15.74
N ASN A 131 7.37 7.33 -15.01
CA ASN A 131 8.68 6.72 -15.22
C ASN A 131 8.76 6.07 -16.62
N ILE A 132 7.68 5.40 -17.06
CA ILE A 132 7.59 4.81 -18.40
C ILE A 132 7.60 5.89 -19.48
N GLU A 133 6.83 6.98 -19.32
CA GLU A 133 6.80 8.12 -20.24
C GLU A 133 8.18 8.76 -20.38
N HIS A 134 8.88 8.95 -19.26
CA HIS A 134 10.23 9.51 -19.27
C HIS A 134 11.20 8.62 -20.03
N ALA A 135 11.18 7.31 -19.79
CA ALA A 135 12.03 6.34 -20.50
C ALA A 135 11.67 6.26 -21.99
N ALA A 136 10.37 6.35 -22.33
CA ALA A 136 9.90 6.39 -23.71
C ALA A 136 10.38 7.65 -24.46
N GLY A 137 10.36 8.80 -23.80
CA GLY A 137 10.90 10.06 -24.34
C GLY A 137 12.40 9.99 -24.64
N GLN A 138 13.13 9.10 -24.00
CA GLN A 138 14.55 8.82 -24.26
C GLN A 138 14.76 7.72 -25.31
N GLY A 139 13.70 7.14 -25.87
CA GLY A 139 13.79 6.04 -26.84
C GLY A 139 14.21 4.69 -26.26
N LEU A 140 14.15 4.53 -24.94
CA LEU A 140 14.63 3.34 -24.23
C LEU A 140 13.60 2.20 -24.19
N THR A 141 12.30 2.53 -24.33
CA THR A 141 11.24 1.54 -24.21
C THR A 141 10.74 1.06 -25.58
N ARG A 142 10.02 -0.06 -25.54
CA ARG A 142 9.13 -0.49 -26.63
C ARG A 142 7.96 0.49 -26.76
N PRO A 143 7.28 0.55 -27.90
CA PRO A 143 6.08 1.35 -28.06
C PRO A 143 4.93 0.72 -27.25
N VAL A 144 4.66 1.28 -26.07
CA VAL A 144 3.58 0.87 -25.16
C VAL A 144 2.81 2.10 -24.73
N ASP A 145 1.50 1.95 -24.45
CA ASP A 145 0.76 2.99 -23.74
C ASP A 145 1.20 3.02 -22.26
N PRO A 146 1.74 4.15 -21.75
CA PRO A 146 2.35 4.19 -20.42
C PRO A 146 1.36 3.90 -19.30
N LEU A 147 0.11 4.36 -19.41
CA LEU A 147 -0.89 4.15 -18.36
C LEU A 147 -1.36 2.70 -18.31
N THR A 148 -1.61 2.10 -19.47
CA THR A 148 -2.00 0.67 -19.57
C THR A 148 -0.87 -0.24 -19.07
N ALA A 149 0.37 0.02 -19.50
CA ALA A 149 1.53 -0.75 -19.05
C ALA A 149 1.73 -0.61 -17.54
N ALA A 150 1.69 0.60 -16.99
CA ALA A 150 1.78 0.84 -15.55
C ALA A 150 0.68 0.12 -14.77
N THR A 151 -0.56 0.15 -15.27
CA THR A 151 -1.70 -0.52 -14.63
C THR A 151 -1.49 -2.04 -14.59
N ALA A 152 -1.06 -2.64 -15.70
CA ALA A 152 -0.83 -4.09 -15.78
C ALA A 152 0.31 -4.54 -14.88
N LEU A 153 1.44 -3.82 -14.91
CA LEU A 153 2.63 -4.13 -14.11
C LEU A 153 2.37 -3.94 -12.62
N ALA A 154 1.69 -2.85 -12.23
CA ALA A 154 1.27 -2.61 -10.85
C ALA A 154 0.35 -3.74 -10.36
N ALA A 155 -0.67 -4.11 -11.13
CA ALA A 155 -1.60 -5.18 -10.78
C ALA A 155 -0.88 -6.53 -10.59
N MET A 156 0.09 -6.85 -11.46
CA MET A 156 0.90 -8.05 -11.35
C MET A 156 1.71 -8.04 -10.05
N ALA A 157 2.41 -6.95 -9.74
CA ALA A 157 3.23 -6.84 -8.54
C ALA A 157 2.38 -6.87 -7.26
N GLU A 158 1.33 -6.05 -7.19
CA GLU A 158 0.40 -5.99 -6.04
C GLU A 158 -0.22 -7.36 -5.75
N GLN A 159 -0.72 -8.05 -6.78
CA GLN A 159 -1.34 -9.37 -6.61
C GLN A 159 -0.33 -10.43 -6.17
N THR A 160 0.87 -10.43 -6.72
CA THR A 160 1.91 -11.39 -6.34
C THR A 160 2.35 -11.17 -4.89
N MET A 161 2.57 -9.91 -4.46
CA MET A 161 2.90 -9.59 -3.08
C MET A 161 1.75 -9.93 -2.12
N PHE A 162 0.50 -9.70 -2.53
CA PHE A 162 -0.67 -10.10 -1.75
C PHE A 162 -0.76 -11.62 -1.54
N LEU A 163 -0.57 -12.40 -2.61
CA LEU A 163 -0.58 -13.86 -2.52
C LEU A 163 0.53 -14.36 -1.58
N ARG A 164 1.74 -13.81 -1.69
CA ARG A 164 2.86 -14.18 -0.86
C ARG A 164 2.67 -13.78 0.61
N ALA A 165 2.46 -12.50 0.88
CA ALA A 165 2.51 -11.96 2.24
C ALA A 165 1.20 -12.10 3.01
N VAL A 166 0.05 -12.04 2.32
CA VAL A 166 -1.27 -12.08 2.97
C VAL A 166 -1.90 -13.47 2.92
N ARG A 167 -1.74 -14.18 1.78
CA ARG A 167 -2.33 -15.52 1.60
C ARG A 167 -1.39 -16.64 2.00
N GLY A 168 -0.11 -16.33 2.24
CA GLY A 168 0.89 -17.31 2.67
C GLY A 168 1.33 -18.27 1.56
N GLU A 169 1.21 -17.87 0.29
CA GLU A 169 1.75 -18.68 -0.81
C GLU A 169 3.26 -18.85 -0.65
N PRO A 170 3.83 -20.06 -0.89
CA PRO A 170 5.22 -20.36 -0.64
C PRO A 170 6.15 -19.76 -1.71
N LEU A 171 6.08 -18.45 -1.89
CA LEU A 171 6.92 -17.67 -2.80
C LEU A 171 8.06 -17.04 -2.00
N ASP A 172 9.30 -17.37 -2.36
CA ASP A 172 10.48 -16.74 -1.77
C ASP A 172 10.49 -15.25 -2.10
N ARG A 173 10.85 -14.40 -1.13
CA ARG A 173 10.83 -12.94 -1.26
C ARG A 173 11.78 -12.46 -2.36
N ASP A 174 13.02 -12.89 -2.30
CA ASP A 174 14.06 -12.35 -3.18
C ASP A 174 13.88 -12.88 -4.62
N VAL A 175 13.52 -14.15 -4.77
CA VAL A 175 13.16 -14.73 -6.07
C VAL A 175 11.95 -14.02 -6.67
N THR A 176 10.95 -13.65 -5.85
CA THR A 176 9.77 -12.92 -6.32
C THR A 176 10.14 -11.52 -6.82
N VAL A 177 10.93 -10.78 -6.05
CA VAL A 177 11.38 -9.42 -6.41
C VAL A 177 12.18 -9.44 -7.70
N GLU A 178 13.17 -10.32 -7.80
CA GLU A 178 14.04 -10.46 -8.98
C GLU A 178 13.24 -10.86 -10.23
N THR A 179 12.32 -11.83 -10.08
CA THR A 179 11.45 -12.27 -11.18
C THR A 179 10.55 -11.16 -11.69
N LEU A 180 9.91 -10.41 -10.78
CA LEU A 180 9.06 -9.28 -11.16
C LEU A 180 9.87 -8.17 -11.83
N ALA A 181 11.08 -7.87 -11.33
CA ALA A 181 11.97 -6.89 -11.95
C ALA A 181 12.34 -7.29 -13.38
N ASP A 182 12.68 -8.57 -13.61
CA ASP A 182 13.00 -9.08 -14.92
C ASP A 182 11.79 -9.06 -15.86
N LEU A 183 10.60 -9.44 -15.39
CA LEU A 183 9.36 -9.35 -16.17
C LEU A 183 9.06 -7.90 -16.59
N TRP A 184 9.20 -6.94 -15.68
CA TRP A 184 8.99 -5.52 -15.97
C TRP A 184 10.02 -5.01 -16.98
N LEU A 185 11.30 -5.35 -16.76
CA LEU A 185 12.38 -4.95 -17.66
C LEU A 185 12.13 -5.45 -19.08
N HIS A 186 11.84 -6.76 -19.25
CA HIS A 186 11.63 -7.34 -20.58
C HIS A 186 10.30 -6.91 -21.23
N ALA A 187 9.28 -6.55 -20.44
CA ALA A 187 8.04 -6.02 -20.98
C ALA A 187 8.20 -4.60 -21.54
N LEU A 188 9.01 -3.76 -20.91
CA LEU A 188 9.13 -2.34 -21.22
C LEU A 188 10.33 -2.01 -22.11
N TYR A 189 11.49 -2.62 -21.86
CA TYR A 189 12.75 -2.25 -22.50
C TYR A 189 13.09 -3.18 -23.68
N ARG A 190 13.93 -2.67 -24.59
CA ARG A 190 14.40 -3.42 -25.76
C ARG A 190 15.66 -4.20 -25.46
#